data_2e18898e89c9a59b567afa6379a7aede
#
_entry.id   2e18898e89c9a59b567afa6379a7aede
#
_cell.length_a   1.000
_cell.length_b   1.000
_cell.length_c   1.000
_cell.angle_alpha   90.00
_cell.angle_beta   90.00
_cell.angle_gamma   90.00
#
_symmetry.space_group_name_H-M   'P 1'
#
loop_
_entity.id
_entity.type
_entity.pdbx_description
1 polymer ?
#
loop_
_entity_poly.entity_id
_entity_poly.type
_entity_poly.pdbx_seq_one_letter_code
_entity_poly.pdbx_strand_id
1 'polypeptide(L)'
;MILLALMGKPMFALAIPLAVIVAFLLLNPRLTFWLLLISLFVYAPQRIGTTFAVHPFDLVMGLLYAGIVLEYLLKFKQGLKFSPFDAPFIILLLATVISMVFAYNISYAIVPCIRIFVIYLAFRAVYSYGQIIGVRKIINVYLWLVALNGAYNITLFIWQGGQERVFGPAYLGYETFSMTALPMAAAFMLWAQSTRQRILYGGLAIMIGLGIVATQARGPLLAVAIAVPLLIFFAARKSKRESNRSRGHLLRLIFIPAVALIALVFLLKDSLFVGLFSRYEEMLVSLTNPKGTIALRLILWETAIRTFLDNPITGIGIGNFRLVHHIYPDLKLMPLHWWIFGMSAHNVLLHYLAETGIVGFLALVTLSLKGLRHSYRGFMQKLSQPDNQAAAALFIAMVVFCVTILFMRAWTWGQGGYVMALLFGLLAASRETREIKQLQ
;
A
#
# COMPACT_ATOMS: atom_id res chain seq x y z
N MET A 1 8.54 -34.07 22.68
CA MET A 1 9.00 -33.73 21.34
C MET A 1 9.98 -34.72 20.75
N ILE A 2 11.15 -34.92 21.36
CA ILE A 2 12.18 -35.88 20.89
C ILE A 2 11.61 -37.28 20.75
N LEU A 3 10.81 -37.77 21.73
CA LEU A 3 10.18 -39.09 21.72
C LEU A 3 9.23 -39.30 20.54
N LEU A 4 8.40 -38.26 20.20
CA LEU A 4 7.48 -38.30 19.05
C LEU A 4 8.22 -38.26 17.70
N ALA A 5 9.34 -37.57 17.62
CA ALA A 5 10.20 -37.59 16.44
C ALA A 5 10.88 -38.94 16.26
N LEU A 6 11.34 -39.56 17.34
CA LEU A 6 11.93 -40.93 17.36
C LEU A 6 10.91 -42.01 17.01
N MET A 7 9.62 -41.80 17.25
CA MET A 7 8.53 -42.70 16.86
C MET A 7 8.11 -42.59 15.39
N GLY A 8 8.88 -41.89 14.54
CA GLY A 8 8.58 -41.74 13.12
C GLY A 8 7.38 -40.84 12.78
N LYS A 9 6.95 -39.96 13.72
CA LYS A 9 5.83 -39.06 13.54
C LYS A 9 6.28 -37.58 13.69
N PRO A 10 7.19 -37.08 12.83
CA PRO A 10 7.76 -35.73 12.97
C PRO A 10 6.70 -34.63 12.92
N MET A 11 5.58 -34.82 12.22
CA MET A 11 4.48 -33.85 12.17
C MET A 11 3.86 -33.58 13.54
N PHE A 12 3.71 -34.61 14.40
CA PHE A 12 3.18 -34.42 15.76
C PHE A 12 4.19 -33.74 16.70
N ALA A 13 5.49 -33.95 16.45
CA ALA A 13 6.52 -33.25 17.21
C ALA A 13 6.51 -31.74 16.98
N LEU A 14 6.10 -31.27 15.80
CA LEU A 14 5.96 -29.87 15.47
C LEU A 14 4.61 -29.27 15.91
N ALA A 15 3.57 -30.09 16.07
CA ALA A 15 2.23 -29.65 16.44
C ALA A 15 2.19 -28.96 17.83
N ILE A 16 2.92 -29.50 18.82
CA ILE A 16 2.94 -28.97 20.18
C ILE A 16 3.58 -27.55 20.21
N PRO A 17 4.82 -27.32 19.70
CA PRO A 17 5.38 -25.97 19.66
C PRO A 17 4.53 -25.00 18.86
N LEU A 18 3.94 -25.45 17.75
CA LEU A 18 3.04 -24.60 16.96
C LEU A 18 1.79 -24.20 17.78
N ALA A 19 1.17 -25.14 18.49
CA ALA A 19 0.03 -24.86 19.35
C ALA A 19 0.39 -23.86 20.47
N VAL A 20 1.58 -24.01 21.08
CA VAL A 20 2.07 -23.08 22.10
C VAL A 20 2.29 -21.69 21.50
N ILE A 21 2.90 -21.58 20.32
CA ILE A 21 3.08 -20.29 19.62
C ILE A 21 1.72 -19.65 19.30
N VAL A 22 0.78 -20.41 18.77
CA VAL A 22 -0.58 -19.93 18.45
C VAL A 22 -1.28 -19.45 19.71
N ALA A 23 -1.25 -20.23 20.81
CA ALA A 23 -1.85 -19.82 22.10
C ALA A 23 -1.20 -18.55 22.62
N PHE A 24 0.14 -18.46 22.58
CA PHE A 24 0.86 -17.26 22.99
C PHE A 24 0.47 -16.02 22.18
N LEU A 25 0.31 -16.15 20.84
CA LEU A 25 -0.12 -15.06 19.96
C LEU A 25 -1.58 -14.65 20.24
N LEU A 26 -2.47 -15.61 20.47
CA LEU A 26 -3.87 -15.33 20.84
C LEU A 26 -3.98 -14.56 22.16
N LEU A 27 -3.15 -14.87 23.12
CA LEU A 27 -3.11 -14.19 24.43
C LEU A 27 -2.39 -12.84 24.39
N ASN A 28 -1.64 -12.54 23.30
CA ASN A 28 -0.88 -11.32 23.14
C ASN A 28 -1.22 -10.57 21.84
N PRO A 29 -2.45 -10.00 21.70
CA PRO A 29 -2.87 -9.36 20.45
C PRO A 29 -1.99 -8.18 20.00
N ARG A 30 -1.29 -7.51 20.95
CA ARG A 30 -0.32 -6.45 20.59
C ARG A 30 0.89 -7.00 19.82
N LEU A 31 1.42 -8.14 20.24
CA LEU A 31 2.52 -8.81 19.53
C LEU A 31 2.03 -9.32 18.17
N THR A 32 0.84 -9.90 18.12
CA THR A 32 0.22 -10.38 16.90
C THR A 32 -0.01 -9.25 15.90
N PHE A 33 -0.35 -8.03 16.37
CA PHE A 33 -0.44 -6.85 15.51
C PHE A 33 0.94 -6.46 14.91
N TRP A 34 2.03 -6.56 15.67
CA TRP A 34 3.38 -6.31 15.10
C TRP A 34 3.76 -7.37 14.06
N LEU A 35 3.45 -8.63 14.32
CA LEU A 35 3.62 -9.71 13.34
C LEU A 35 2.77 -9.49 12.09
N LEU A 36 1.55 -8.94 12.24
CA LEU A 36 0.72 -8.56 11.10
C LEU A 36 1.41 -7.53 10.21
N LEU A 37 2.01 -6.49 10.79
CA LEU A 37 2.77 -5.51 10.02
C LEU A 37 3.98 -6.12 9.32
N ILE A 38 4.69 -7.03 9.96
CA ILE A 38 5.83 -7.74 9.35
C ILE A 38 5.35 -8.64 8.21
N SER A 39 4.24 -9.35 8.38
CA SER A 39 3.69 -10.28 7.38
C SER A 39 3.23 -9.59 6.08
N LEU A 40 2.97 -8.27 6.10
CA LEU A 40 2.72 -7.48 4.89
C LEU A 40 3.88 -7.55 3.89
N PHE A 41 5.10 -7.73 4.39
CA PHE A 41 6.33 -7.72 3.60
C PHE A 41 6.81 -9.12 3.19
N VAL A 42 6.03 -10.15 3.49
CA VAL A 42 6.32 -11.54 3.12
C VAL A 42 5.28 -12.01 2.11
N TYR A 43 5.66 -12.09 0.84
CA TYR A 43 4.80 -12.63 -0.21
C TYR A 43 5.09 -14.11 -0.39
N ALA A 44 4.37 -14.94 0.32
CA ALA A 44 4.46 -16.40 0.24
C ALA A 44 3.04 -17.01 0.20
N PRO A 45 2.32 -16.85 -0.93
CA PRO A 45 0.95 -17.36 -1.04
C PRO A 45 0.98 -18.88 -1.07
N GLN A 46 0.19 -19.50 -0.19
CA GLN A 46 -0.08 -20.95 -0.23
C GLN A 46 -1.39 -21.15 -1.01
N ARG A 47 -1.33 -21.88 -2.11
CA ARG A 47 -2.52 -22.16 -2.92
C ARG A 47 -3.34 -23.28 -2.27
N ILE A 48 -4.63 -23.01 -2.07
CA ILE A 48 -5.62 -24.00 -1.65
C ILE A 48 -6.56 -24.21 -2.84
N GLY A 49 -6.39 -25.33 -3.53
CA GLY A 49 -7.08 -25.57 -4.81
C GLY A 49 -6.56 -24.67 -5.93
N THR A 50 -7.39 -24.46 -6.97
CA THR A 50 -7.03 -23.70 -8.17
C THR A 50 -7.27 -22.20 -8.05
N THR A 51 -8.13 -21.76 -7.13
CA THR A 51 -8.64 -20.39 -7.09
C THR A 51 -8.29 -19.61 -5.83
N PHE A 52 -7.98 -20.28 -4.73
CA PHE A 52 -7.77 -19.64 -3.44
C PHE A 52 -6.28 -19.62 -3.06
N ALA A 53 -5.75 -18.45 -2.73
CA ALA A 53 -4.41 -18.30 -2.18
C ALA A 53 -4.47 -17.58 -0.83
N VAL A 54 -3.97 -18.21 0.20
CA VAL A 54 -3.83 -17.66 1.56
C VAL A 54 -2.43 -17.09 1.71
N HIS A 55 -2.34 -15.84 2.11
CA HIS A 55 -1.09 -15.18 2.41
C HIS A 55 -0.77 -15.29 3.91
N PRO A 56 0.50 -15.20 4.32
CA PRO A 56 0.88 -15.13 5.73
C PRO A 56 0.13 -14.03 6.49
N PHE A 57 -0.14 -12.91 5.82
CA PHE A 57 -0.94 -11.82 6.35
C PHE A 57 -2.36 -12.25 6.75
N ASP A 58 -3.02 -13.06 5.94
CA ASP A 58 -4.39 -13.52 6.19
C ASP A 58 -4.45 -14.42 7.43
N LEU A 59 -3.44 -15.28 7.62
CA LEU A 59 -3.33 -16.15 8.81
C LEU A 59 -3.09 -15.33 10.09
N VAL A 60 -2.15 -14.39 10.04
CA VAL A 60 -1.86 -13.52 11.19
C VAL A 60 -3.06 -12.63 11.52
N MET A 61 -3.80 -12.18 10.50
CA MET A 61 -5.05 -11.42 10.69
C MET A 61 -6.11 -12.26 11.42
N GLY A 62 -6.29 -13.51 11.01
CA GLY A 62 -7.19 -14.45 11.68
C GLY A 62 -6.82 -14.64 13.16
N LEU A 63 -5.53 -14.86 13.45
CA LEU A 63 -5.03 -14.98 14.83
C LEU A 63 -5.25 -13.69 15.64
N LEU A 64 -5.02 -12.52 15.05
CA LEU A 64 -5.22 -11.23 15.71
C LEU A 64 -6.69 -11.07 16.13
N TYR A 65 -7.62 -11.30 15.21
CA TYR A 65 -9.05 -11.15 15.52
C TYR A 65 -9.56 -12.23 16.47
N ALA A 66 -9.07 -13.47 16.37
CA ALA A 66 -9.36 -14.50 17.35
C ALA A 66 -8.88 -14.10 18.75
N GLY A 67 -7.66 -13.53 18.86
CA GLY A 67 -7.14 -12.99 20.11
C GLY A 67 -7.94 -11.81 20.66
N ILE A 68 -8.40 -10.89 19.79
CA ILE A 68 -9.27 -9.76 20.18
C ILE A 68 -10.61 -10.26 20.71
N VAL A 69 -11.23 -11.23 20.01
CA VAL A 69 -12.48 -11.84 20.46
C VAL A 69 -12.30 -12.56 21.79
N LEU A 70 -11.23 -13.33 21.96
CA LEU A 70 -10.90 -14.00 23.21
C LEU A 70 -10.70 -12.98 24.36
N GLU A 71 -9.97 -11.89 24.11
CA GLU A 71 -9.78 -10.82 25.08
C GLU A 71 -11.12 -10.14 25.46
N TYR A 72 -12.01 -9.93 24.49
CA TYR A 72 -13.36 -9.39 24.72
C TYR A 72 -14.19 -10.32 25.59
N LEU A 73 -14.22 -11.62 25.28
CA LEU A 73 -14.98 -12.62 26.01
C LEU A 73 -14.47 -12.80 27.45
N LEU A 74 -13.14 -12.77 27.65
CA LEU A 74 -12.56 -13.00 28.98
C LEU A 74 -12.55 -11.73 29.86
N LYS A 75 -12.45 -10.54 29.28
CA LYS A 75 -12.20 -9.28 30.02
C LYS A 75 -13.38 -8.30 29.97
N PHE A 76 -14.51 -8.65 29.32
CA PHE A 76 -15.68 -7.79 29.15
C PHE A 76 -15.33 -6.35 28.71
N LYS A 77 -14.35 -6.20 27.82
CA LYS A 77 -13.91 -4.88 27.36
C LYS A 77 -14.99 -4.19 26.52
N GLN A 78 -15.01 -2.85 26.58
CA GLN A 78 -15.92 -2.04 25.77
C GLN A 78 -15.73 -2.30 24.28
N GLY A 79 -16.84 -2.30 23.53
CA GLY A 79 -16.88 -2.56 22.09
C GLY A 79 -15.98 -1.63 21.26
N LEU A 80 -15.69 -2.06 20.05
CA LEU A 80 -14.88 -1.31 19.08
C LEU A 80 -15.54 0.05 18.76
N LYS A 81 -14.82 1.14 18.98
CA LYS A 81 -15.28 2.49 18.60
C LYS A 81 -15.37 2.62 17.09
N PHE A 82 -16.39 3.31 16.61
CA PHE A 82 -16.56 3.60 15.19
C PHE A 82 -15.55 4.68 14.74
N SER A 83 -14.97 4.46 13.57
CA SER A 83 -14.10 5.41 12.90
C SER A 83 -14.88 6.27 11.90
N PRO A 84 -14.46 7.51 11.61
CA PRO A 84 -15.03 8.32 10.55
C PRO A 84 -15.04 7.66 9.17
N PHE A 85 -14.18 6.66 8.95
CA PHE A 85 -14.05 5.94 7.66
C PHE A 85 -14.86 4.66 7.59
N ASP A 86 -15.47 4.18 8.70
CA ASP A 86 -16.24 2.94 8.70
C ASP A 86 -17.40 2.98 7.69
N ALA A 87 -18.20 4.05 7.68
CA ALA A 87 -19.36 4.14 6.79
C ALA A 87 -18.96 3.99 5.30
N PRO A 88 -18.02 4.73 4.72
CA PRO A 88 -17.63 4.51 3.32
C PRO A 88 -16.99 3.15 3.06
N PHE A 89 -16.26 2.55 4.02
CA PHE A 89 -15.76 1.19 3.89
C PHE A 89 -16.90 0.15 3.88
N ILE A 90 -17.89 0.31 4.75
CA ILE A 90 -19.05 -0.58 4.81
C ILE A 90 -19.87 -0.46 3.51
N ILE A 91 -20.09 0.76 2.99
CA ILE A 91 -20.76 0.97 1.70
C ILE A 91 -19.98 0.28 0.57
N LEU A 92 -18.65 0.40 0.55
CA LEU A 92 -17.81 -0.30 -0.43
C LEU A 92 -17.95 -1.82 -0.30
N LEU A 93 -17.95 -2.36 0.92
CA LEU A 93 -18.15 -3.78 1.18
C LEU A 93 -19.54 -4.25 0.72
N LEU A 94 -20.59 -3.52 1.05
CA LEU A 94 -21.95 -3.84 0.59
C LEU A 94 -22.06 -3.80 -0.94
N ALA A 95 -21.46 -2.79 -1.58
CA ALA A 95 -21.40 -2.71 -3.04
C ALA A 95 -20.70 -3.93 -3.65
N THR A 96 -19.60 -4.40 -3.04
CA THR A 96 -18.89 -5.61 -3.52
C THR A 96 -19.71 -6.89 -3.31
N VAL A 97 -20.47 -7.00 -2.21
CA VAL A 97 -21.37 -8.14 -1.96
C VAL A 97 -22.51 -8.15 -2.97
N ILE A 98 -23.15 -6.99 -3.21
CA ILE A 98 -24.19 -6.86 -4.22
C ILE A 98 -23.65 -7.21 -5.60
N SER A 99 -22.51 -6.64 -5.96
CA SER A 99 -21.83 -6.94 -7.23
C SER A 99 -21.48 -8.44 -7.38
N MET A 100 -21.13 -9.13 -6.29
CA MET A 100 -20.89 -10.58 -6.31
C MET A 100 -22.16 -11.37 -6.65
N VAL A 101 -23.33 -10.97 -6.12
CA VAL A 101 -24.63 -11.63 -6.40
C VAL A 101 -25.00 -11.52 -7.88
N PHE A 102 -24.72 -10.37 -8.51
CA PHE A 102 -24.98 -10.11 -9.93
C PHE A 102 -23.78 -10.39 -10.83
N ALA A 103 -22.77 -11.11 -10.33
CA ALA A 103 -21.55 -11.38 -11.07
C ALA A 103 -21.79 -12.28 -12.28
N TYR A 104 -21.12 -11.97 -13.41
CA TYR A 104 -21.10 -12.83 -14.61
C TYR A 104 -20.64 -14.26 -14.26
N ASN A 105 -19.66 -14.39 -13.35
CA ASN A 105 -19.25 -15.67 -12.79
C ASN A 105 -18.95 -15.50 -11.29
N ILE A 106 -19.83 -16.05 -10.46
CA ILE A 106 -19.75 -15.93 -9.00
C ILE A 106 -18.50 -16.57 -8.40
N SER A 107 -17.98 -17.64 -9.01
CA SER A 107 -16.78 -18.32 -8.51
C SER A 107 -15.54 -17.42 -8.52
N TYR A 108 -15.45 -16.49 -9.45
CA TYR A 108 -14.40 -15.48 -9.49
C TYR A 108 -14.63 -14.31 -8.54
N ALA A 109 -15.86 -14.10 -8.07
CA ALA A 109 -16.20 -12.96 -7.22
C ALA A 109 -15.99 -13.23 -5.72
N ILE A 110 -16.05 -14.48 -5.28
CA ILE A 110 -15.97 -14.86 -3.86
C ILE A 110 -14.67 -14.38 -3.23
N VAL A 111 -13.51 -14.73 -3.83
CA VAL A 111 -12.19 -14.41 -3.27
C VAL A 111 -11.95 -12.89 -3.21
N PRO A 112 -12.20 -12.09 -4.27
CA PRO A 112 -12.12 -10.64 -4.19
C PRO A 112 -13.03 -10.01 -3.12
N CYS A 113 -14.26 -10.52 -2.97
CA CYS A 113 -15.18 -10.04 -1.93
C CYS A 113 -14.62 -10.28 -0.52
N ILE A 114 -14.12 -11.50 -0.24
CA ILE A 114 -13.43 -11.81 1.02
C ILE A 114 -12.22 -10.89 1.21
N ARG A 115 -11.46 -10.59 0.15
CA ARG A 115 -10.29 -9.73 0.21
C ARG A 115 -10.65 -8.29 0.63
N ILE A 116 -11.74 -7.72 0.13
CA ILE A 116 -12.21 -6.39 0.58
C ILE A 116 -12.61 -6.42 2.06
N PHE A 117 -13.24 -7.49 2.51
CA PHE A 117 -13.53 -7.67 3.93
C PHE A 117 -12.26 -7.74 4.79
N VAL A 118 -11.23 -8.50 4.37
CA VAL A 118 -9.93 -8.57 5.05
C VAL A 118 -9.24 -7.19 5.08
N ILE A 119 -9.34 -6.41 4.00
CA ILE A 119 -8.82 -5.03 3.95
C ILE A 119 -9.53 -4.15 4.98
N TYR A 120 -10.84 -4.26 5.12
CA TYR A 120 -11.60 -3.55 6.16
C TYR A 120 -11.16 -3.97 7.56
N LEU A 121 -10.99 -5.26 7.82
CA LEU A 121 -10.45 -5.74 9.10
C LEU A 121 -9.04 -5.19 9.36
N ALA A 122 -8.16 -5.17 8.35
CA ALA A 122 -6.83 -4.57 8.46
C ALA A 122 -6.89 -3.09 8.83
N PHE A 123 -7.77 -2.32 8.20
CA PHE A 123 -8.03 -0.92 8.55
C PHE A 123 -8.46 -0.80 10.02
N ARG A 124 -9.40 -1.62 10.48
CA ARG A 124 -9.88 -1.60 11.87
C ARG A 124 -8.80 -1.95 12.88
N ALA A 125 -7.94 -2.94 12.56
CA ALA A 125 -6.80 -3.31 13.39
C ALA A 125 -5.82 -2.13 13.51
N VAL A 126 -5.42 -1.52 12.39
CA VAL A 126 -4.49 -0.37 12.39
C VAL A 126 -5.09 0.83 13.14
N TYR A 127 -6.38 1.10 12.98
CA TYR A 127 -7.08 2.15 13.73
C TYR A 127 -7.02 1.91 15.24
N SER A 128 -7.43 0.73 15.70
CA SER A 128 -7.48 0.38 17.12
C SER A 128 -6.08 0.38 17.75
N TYR A 129 -5.11 -0.26 17.13
CA TYR A 129 -3.74 -0.31 17.63
C TYR A 129 -2.99 1.01 17.44
N GLY A 130 -3.38 1.82 16.44
CA GLY A 130 -2.86 3.17 16.26
C GLY A 130 -3.16 4.09 17.43
N GLN A 131 -4.33 3.91 18.09
CA GLN A 131 -4.70 4.64 19.31
C GLN A 131 -3.90 4.16 20.53
N ILE A 132 -3.68 2.84 20.64
CA ILE A 132 -3.01 2.22 21.80
C ILE A 132 -1.48 2.41 21.74
N ILE A 133 -0.89 2.12 20.59
CA ILE A 133 0.56 2.09 20.37
C ILE A 133 1.09 3.49 20.01
N GLY A 134 0.29 4.26 19.30
CA GLY A 134 0.62 5.57 18.75
C GLY A 134 1.02 5.53 17.28
N VAL A 135 0.41 6.41 16.49
CA VAL A 135 0.56 6.53 15.03
C VAL A 135 2.03 6.63 14.60
N ARG A 136 2.81 7.46 15.28
CA ARG A 136 4.23 7.67 14.97
C ARG A 136 5.06 6.40 15.08
N LYS A 137 4.82 5.56 16.11
CA LYS A 137 5.55 4.30 16.29
C LYS A 137 5.25 3.33 15.16
N ILE A 138 3.99 3.22 14.75
CA ILE A 138 3.59 2.35 13.64
C ILE A 138 4.21 2.82 12.33
N ILE A 139 4.19 4.13 12.04
CA ILE A 139 4.85 4.67 10.85
C ILE A 139 6.35 4.35 10.88
N ASN A 140 7.03 4.53 12.01
CA ASN A 140 8.45 4.23 12.11
C ASN A 140 8.76 2.76 11.79
N VAL A 141 8.01 1.82 12.35
CA VAL A 141 8.19 0.39 12.04
C VAL A 141 7.92 0.12 10.57
N TYR A 142 6.87 0.72 10.00
CA TYR A 142 6.57 0.61 8.58
C TYR A 142 7.73 1.11 7.71
N LEU A 143 8.31 2.28 8.01
CA LEU A 143 9.45 2.83 7.27
C LEU A 143 10.67 1.91 7.34
N TRP A 144 10.97 1.34 8.51
CA TRP A 144 12.06 0.37 8.66
C TRP A 144 11.81 -0.90 7.85
N LEU A 145 10.61 -1.46 7.87
CA LEU A 145 10.27 -2.66 7.12
C LEU A 145 10.40 -2.42 5.60
N VAL A 146 9.96 -1.26 5.09
CA VAL A 146 10.14 -0.90 3.68
C VAL A 146 11.61 -0.69 3.35
N ALA A 147 12.38 -0.03 4.21
CA ALA A 147 13.81 0.19 3.99
C ALA A 147 14.60 -1.12 3.99
N LEU A 148 14.30 -2.07 4.89
CA LEU A 148 14.91 -3.41 4.92
C LEU A 148 14.61 -4.20 3.64
N ASN A 149 13.36 -4.14 3.15
CA ASN A 149 13.02 -4.73 1.84
C ASN A 149 13.76 -4.03 0.69
N GLY A 150 13.94 -2.70 0.78
CA GLY A 150 14.75 -1.93 -0.16
C GLY A 150 16.20 -2.39 -0.17
N ALA A 151 16.81 -2.56 1.01
CA ALA A 151 18.17 -3.09 1.16
C ALA A 151 18.32 -4.48 0.53
N TYR A 152 17.34 -5.36 0.78
CA TYR A 152 17.31 -6.69 0.15
C TYR A 152 17.24 -6.60 -1.38
N ASN A 153 16.36 -5.74 -1.92
CA ASN A 153 16.25 -5.55 -3.37
C ASN A 153 17.56 -5.02 -3.98
N ILE A 154 18.23 -4.09 -3.31
CA ILE A 154 19.55 -3.57 -3.76
C ILE A 154 20.59 -4.70 -3.78
N THR A 155 20.67 -5.48 -2.71
CA THR A 155 21.62 -6.61 -2.62
C THR A 155 21.36 -7.62 -3.74
N LEU A 156 20.09 -7.99 -3.96
CA LEU A 156 19.70 -8.91 -5.02
C LEU A 156 20.02 -8.34 -6.41
N PHE A 157 19.77 -7.06 -6.64
CA PHE A 157 20.05 -6.37 -7.89
C PHE A 157 21.55 -6.38 -8.22
N ILE A 158 22.40 -6.07 -7.24
CA ILE A 158 23.86 -6.12 -7.40
C ILE A 158 24.31 -7.56 -7.65
N TRP A 159 23.78 -8.53 -6.91
CA TRP A 159 24.13 -9.95 -7.08
C TRP A 159 23.76 -10.50 -8.46
N GLN A 160 22.66 -10.02 -9.05
CA GLN A 160 22.22 -10.38 -10.42
C GLN A 160 22.93 -9.57 -11.52
N GLY A 161 23.98 -8.81 -11.21
CA GLY A 161 24.73 -8.02 -12.17
C GLY A 161 24.05 -6.73 -12.64
N GLY A 162 22.99 -6.28 -11.95
CA GLY A 162 22.40 -4.96 -12.18
C GLY A 162 21.54 -4.82 -13.47
N GLN A 163 21.29 -5.88 -14.18
CA GLN A 163 20.61 -5.82 -15.49
C GLN A 163 19.11 -6.14 -15.41
N GLU A 164 18.72 -7.05 -14.53
CA GLU A 164 17.35 -7.53 -14.45
C GLU A 164 16.55 -6.89 -13.32
N ARG A 165 15.25 -6.84 -13.51
CA ARG A 165 14.30 -6.41 -12.50
C ARG A 165 14.25 -7.41 -11.35
N VAL A 166 14.43 -6.92 -10.12
CA VAL A 166 14.43 -7.76 -8.93
C VAL A 166 13.09 -7.71 -8.17
N PHE A 167 12.77 -8.82 -7.52
CA PHE A 167 11.61 -8.95 -6.66
C PHE A 167 12.07 -9.56 -5.32
N GLY A 168 12.07 -8.77 -4.27
CA GLY A 168 12.40 -9.21 -2.92
C GLY A 168 11.23 -9.90 -2.20
N PRO A 169 11.33 -10.08 -0.87
CA PRO A 169 10.34 -10.80 -0.07
C PRO A 169 8.93 -10.24 -0.18
N ALA A 170 8.76 -8.93 -0.37
CA ALA A 170 7.46 -8.30 -0.59
C ALA A 170 6.95 -8.44 -2.03
N TYR A 171 7.73 -9.04 -2.95
CA TYR A 171 7.39 -9.17 -4.37
C TYR A 171 6.91 -7.84 -4.96
N LEU A 172 5.84 -7.83 -5.76
CA LEU A 172 5.24 -6.59 -6.32
C LEU A 172 4.72 -5.61 -5.25
N GLY A 173 4.55 -6.05 -4.01
CA GLY A 173 4.13 -5.19 -2.91
C GLY A 173 5.13 -4.11 -2.56
N TYR A 174 6.43 -4.36 -2.73
CA TYR A 174 7.44 -3.34 -2.47
C TYR A 174 7.18 -2.05 -3.25
N GLU A 175 6.78 -2.16 -4.52
CA GLU A 175 6.45 -1.00 -5.36
C GLU A 175 5.33 -0.16 -4.73
N THR A 176 4.30 -0.81 -4.21
CA THR A 176 3.15 -0.14 -3.59
C THR A 176 3.49 0.44 -2.22
N PHE A 177 4.24 -0.29 -1.39
CA PHE A 177 4.67 0.19 -0.07
C PHE A 177 5.63 1.38 -0.19
N SER A 178 6.58 1.32 -1.10
CA SER A 178 7.56 2.38 -1.31
C SER A 178 6.95 3.70 -1.79
N MET A 179 5.84 3.66 -2.54
CA MET A 179 5.11 4.86 -2.99
C MET A 179 4.64 5.74 -1.82
N THR A 180 4.24 5.14 -0.70
CA THR A 180 3.80 5.88 0.49
C THR A 180 4.92 6.06 1.50
N ALA A 181 5.81 5.09 1.64
CA ALA A 181 6.90 5.13 2.62
C ALA A 181 7.97 6.18 2.28
N LEU A 182 8.37 6.31 1.02
CA LEU A 182 9.36 7.30 0.61
C LEU A 182 8.94 8.74 0.94
N PRO A 183 7.74 9.22 0.54
CA PRO A 183 7.28 10.55 0.92
C PRO A 183 7.07 10.71 2.44
N MET A 184 6.67 9.65 3.15
CA MET A 184 6.60 9.69 4.62
C MET A 184 7.99 9.88 5.25
N ALA A 185 9.01 9.12 4.82
CA ALA A 185 10.37 9.25 5.32
C ALA A 185 10.94 10.65 5.03
N ALA A 186 10.73 11.17 3.82
CA ALA A 186 11.13 12.52 3.44
C ALA A 186 10.42 13.60 4.29
N ALA A 187 9.12 13.42 4.57
CA ALA A 187 8.39 14.31 5.46
C ALA A 187 8.95 14.25 6.90
N PHE A 188 9.22 13.06 7.43
CA PHE A 188 9.84 12.92 8.75
C PHE A 188 11.22 13.58 8.80
N MET A 189 12.03 13.48 7.74
CA MET A 189 13.33 14.16 7.64
C MET A 189 13.16 15.69 7.67
N LEU A 190 12.23 16.25 6.86
CA LEU A 190 12.04 17.70 6.76
C LEU A 190 11.48 18.34 8.03
N TRP A 191 10.61 17.64 8.74
CA TRP A 191 10.03 18.11 10.02
C TRP A 191 10.75 17.56 11.23
N ALA A 192 11.96 17.00 11.09
CA ALA A 192 12.78 16.50 12.19
C ALA A 192 13.23 17.64 13.11
N GLN A 193 13.18 17.40 14.42
CA GLN A 193 13.58 18.37 15.43
C GLN A 193 15.10 18.32 15.73
N SER A 194 15.75 17.20 15.48
CA SER A 194 17.18 17.00 15.71
C SER A 194 17.92 16.53 14.46
N THR A 195 19.24 16.83 14.39
CA THR A 195 20.12 16.37 13.32
C THR A 195 20.15 14.85 13.24
N ARG A 196 20.15 14.16 14.39
CA ARG A 196 20.11 12.69 14.45
C ARG A 196 18.85 12.12 13.75
N GLN A 197 17.68 12.70 14.00
CA GLN A 197 16.44 12.30 13.30
C GLN A 197 16.51 12.60 11.81
N ARG A 198 17.09 13.72 11.39
CA ARG A 198 17.26 14.06 9.97
C ARG A 198 18.13 13.05 9.24
N ILE A 199 19.26 12.69 9.83
CA ILE A 199 20.17 11.66 9.28
C ILE A 199 19.46 10.32 9.19
N LEU A 200 18.75 9.90 10.26
CA LEU A 200 18.03 8.64 10.29
C LEU A 200 16.97 8.55 9.17
N TYR A 201 16.05 9.51 9.11
CA TYR A 201 14.97 9.48 8.11
C TYR A 201 15.48 9.77 6.69
N GLY A 202 16.55 10.53 6.55
CA GLY A 202 17.25 10.71 5.28
C GLY A 202 17.86 9.40 4.79
N GLY A 203 18.53 8.66 5.68
CA GLY A 203 19.06 7.33 5.36
C GLY A 203 17.97 6.33 4.97
N LEU A 204 16.84 6.31 5.71
CA LEU A 204 15.69 5.48 5.34
C LEU A 204 15.12 5.88 3.97
N ALA A 205 14.99 7.17 3.68
CA ALA A 205 14.50 7.66 2.38
C ALA A 205 15.44 7.26 1.23
N ILE A 206 16.76 7.37 1.43
CA ILE A 206 17.76 6.93 0.44
C ILE A 206 17.66 5.42 0.21
N MET A 207 17.59 4.62 1.28
CA MET A 207 17.49 3.16 1.18
C MET A 207 16.23 2.72 0.44
N ILE A 208 15.08 3.34 0.74
CA ILE A 208 13.82 3.10 0.04
C ILE A 208 13.95 3.52 -1.43
N GLY A 209 14.52 4.70 -1.71
CA GLY A 209 14.71 5.22 -3.06
C GLY A 209 15.61 4.32 -3.93
N LEU A 210 16.74 3.88 -3.40
CA LEU A 210 17.63 2.93 -4.08
C LEU A 210 16.93 1.58 -4.32
N GLY A 211 16.16 1.10 -3.36
CA GLY A 211 15.33 -0.09 -3.53
C GLY A 211 14.31 0.06 -4.67
N ILE A 212 13.70 1.24 -4.85
CA ILE A 212 12.82 1.54 -6.01
C ILE A 212 13.59 1.42 -7.32
N VAL A 213 14.79 1.99 -7.37
CA VAL A 213 15.67 1.90 -8.56
C VAL A 213 15.98 0.44 -8.89
N ALA A 214 16.34 -0.37 -7.89
CA ALA A 214 16.64 -1.79 -8.06
C ALA A 214 15.44 -2.59 -8.62
N THR A 215 14.21 -2.24 -8.26
CA THR A 215 13.01 -2.89 -8.82
C THR A 215 12.68 -2.45 -10.24
N GLN A 216 13.32 -1.41 -10.76
CA GLN A 216 13.04 -0.82 -12.07
C GLN A 216 11.53 -0.52 -12.30
N ALA A 217 10.79 -0.21 -11.23
CA ALA A 217 9.36 0.02 -11.26
C ALA A 217 9.05 1.49 -11.61
N ARG A 218 8.18 1.70 -12.60
CA ARG A 218 7.77 3.03 -13.06
C ARG A 218 6.78 3.73 -12.13
N GLY A 219 5.91 2.96 -11.48
CA GLY A 219 4.88 3.49 -10.58
C GLY A 219 5.43 4.31 -9.40
N PRO A 220 6.43 3.82 -8.64
CA PRO A 220 7.05 4.57 -7.55
C PRO A 220 7.70 5.89 -7.98
N LEU A 221 8.18 5.99 -9.23
CA LEU A 221 8.75 7.25 -9.74
C LEU A 221 7.69 8.33 -9.90
N LEU A 222 6.48 7.96 -10.34
CA LEU A 222 5.35 8.88 -10.36
C LEU A 222 5.05 9.39 -8.94
N ALA A 223 5.10 8.52 -7.94
CA ALA A 223 4.94 8.91 -6.54
C ALA A 223 6.00 9.95 -6.11
N VAL A 224 7.25 9.76 -6.50
CA VAL A 224 8.35 10.72 -6.26
C VAL A 224 8.08 12.06 -6.96
N ALA A 225 7.69 12.01 -8.24
CA ALA A 225 7.40 13.20 -9.04
C ALA A 225 6.29 14.07 -8.44
N ILE A 226 5.33 13.47 -7.73
CA ILE A 226 4.25 14.16 -7.03
C ILE A 226 4.70 14.63 -5.64
N ALA A 227 5.39 13.76 -4.89
CA ALA A 227 5.78 14.03 -3.52
C ALA A 227 6.80 15.16 -3.41
N VAL A 228 7.79 15.21 -4.30
CA VAL A 228 8.89 16.19 -4.23
C VAL A 228 8.38 17.64 -4.34
N PRO A 229 7.56 18.05 -5.34
CA PRO A 229 7.00 19.40 -5.38
C PRO A 229 6.17 19.75 -4.14
N LEU A 230 5.38 18.81 -3.63
CA LEU A 230 4.59 19.02 -2.41
C LEU A 230 5.48 19.25 -1.19
N LEU A 231 6.52 18.43 -1.03
CA LEU A 231 7.50 18.57 0.05
C LEU A 231 8.19 19.93 -0.01
N ILE A 232 8.63 20.37 -1.20
CA ILE A 232 9.26 21.69 -1.43
C ILE A 232 8.28 22.81 -1.09
N PHE A 233 7.05 22.74 -1.59
CA PHE A 233 6.02 23.75 -1.35
C PHE A 233 5.71 23.93 0.14
N PHE A 234 5.49 22.85 0.87
CA PHE A 234 5.18 22.90 2.30
C PHE A 234 6.40 23.24 3.16
N ALA A 235 7.59 22.80 2.76
CA ALA A 235 8.84 23.20 3.39
C ALA A 235 9.08 24.72 3.24
N ALA A 236 8.83 25.28 2.06
CA ALA A 236 8.93 26.72 1.81
C ALA A 236 7.93 27.53 2.64
N ARG A 237 6.69 27.02 2.82
CA ARG A 237 5.68 27.65 3.70
C ARG A 237 6.09 27.62 5.18
N LYS A 238 6.66 26.52 5.64
CA LYS A 238 7.20 26.42 7.02
C LYS A 238 8.31 27.46 7.23
N SER A 239 9.24 27.56 6.29
CA SER A 239 10.39 28.48 6.35
C SER A 239 9.99 29.96 6.38
N LYS A 240 8.90 30.35 5.72
CA LYS A 240 8.37 31.74 5.81
C LYS A 240 7.94 32.14 7.22
N ARG A 241 7.55 31.17 8.05
CA ARG A 241 7.08 31.38 9.42
C ARG A 241 8.22 31.38 10.46
N GLU A 242 9.27 30.60 10.19
CA GLU A 242 10.46 30.46 11.03
C GLU A 242 11.57 31.28 10.35
N SER A 243 11.87 32.49 10.81
CA SER A 243 12.97 33.38 10.40
C SER A 243 13.94 32.91 9.27
N ASN A 244 14.33 33.81 8.37
CA ASN A 244 15.03 33.70 7.08
C ASN A 244 16.27 32.77 6.98
N ARG A 245 16.82 32.26 8.08
CA ARG A 245 18.06 31.44 8.12
C ARG A 245 17.86 29.97 7.68
N SER A 246 16.61 29.51 7.65
CA SER A 246 16.24 28.09 7.39
C SER A 246 16.05 27.74 5.90
N ARG A 247 15.79 28.74 5.01
CA ARG A 247 15.40 28.50 3.61
C ARG A 247 16.48 27.79 2.77
N GLY A 248 17.71 28.28 2.86
CA GLY A 248 18.80 27.71 2.08
C GLY A 248 19.19 26.31 2.54
N HIS A 249 19.05 26.02 3.84
CA HIS A 249 19.33 24.68 4.39
C HIS A 249 18.29 23.63 3.97
N LEU A 250 17.01 23.98 3.97
CA LEU A 250 15.92 23.07 3.58
C LEU A 250 15.98 22.71 2.08
N LEU A 251 16.22 23.71 1.22
CA LEU A 251 16.40 23.47 -0.22
C LEU A 251 17.62 22.59 -0.49
N ARG A 252 18.78 22.85 0.18
CA ARG A 252 19.97 22.01 0.06
C ARG A 252 19.76 20.58 0.52
N LEU A 253 19.01 20.36 1.62
CA LEU A 253 18.70 19.02 2.15
C LEU A 253 17.80 18.17 1.22
N ILE A 254 17.00 18.78 0.37
CA ILE A 254 16.19 18.07 -0.62
C ILE A 254 16.91 17.98 -1.96
N PHE A 255 17.48 19.10 -2.40
CA PHE A 255 18.08 19.23 -3.73
C PHE A 255 19.37 18.43 -3.85
N ILE A 256 20.23 18.45 -2.83
CA ILE A 256 21.52 17.72 -2.86
C ILE A 256 21.31 16.21 -2.96
N PRO A 257 20.49 15.53 -2.11
CA PRO A 257 20.26 14.10 -2.27
C PRO A 257 19.51 13.73 -3.57
N ALA A 258 18.59 14.58 -4.04
CA ALA A 258 17.90 14.35 -5.30
C ALA A 258 18.87 14.48 -6.49
N VAL A 259 19.70 15.52 -6.51
CA VAL A 259 20.73 15.72 -7.53
C VAL A 259 21.81 14.64 -7.43
N ALA A 260 22.24 14.27 -6.21
CA ALA A 260 23.21 13.19 -6.00
C ALA A 260 22.66 11.83 -6.48
N LEU A 261 21.39 11.53 -6.23
CA LEU A 261 20.75 10.33 -6.73
C LEU A 261 20.66 10.34 -8.26
N ILE A 262 20.24 11.46 -8.86
CA ILE A 262 20.21 11.64 -10.31
C ILE A 262 21.62 11.51 -10.90
N ALA A 263 22.60 12.18 -10.32
CA ALA A 263 24.00 12.09 -10.75
C ALA A 263 24.56 10.68 -10.62
N LEU A 264 24.27 9.98 -9.51
CA LEU A 264 24.68 8.59 -9.31
C LEU A 264 24.06 7.67 -10.37
N VAL A 265 22.76 7.86 -10.66
CA VAL A 265 22.07 7.11 -11.74
C VAL A 265 22.72 7.41 -13.10
N PHE A 266 23.08 8.67 -13.38
CA PHE A 266 23.79 9.05 -14.60
C PHE A 266 25.21 8.51 -14.69
N LEU A 267 25.97 8.52 -13.59
CA LEU A 267 27.34 8.00 -13.54
C LEU A 267 27.42 6.49 -13.73
N LEU A 268 26.40 5.78 -13.29
CA LEU A 268 26.34 4.32 -13.36
C LEU A 268 25.60 3.81 -14.61
N LYS A 269 25.10 4.71 -15.49
CA LYS A 269 24.24 4.35 -16.64
C LYS A 269 24.88 3.33 -17.57
N ASP A 270 26.17 3.44 -17.84
CA ASP A 270 26.85 2.64 -18.86
C ASP A 270 27.32 1.26 -18.35
N SER A 271 27.34 1.03 -17.03
CA SER A 271 27.85 -0.22 -16.45
C SER A 271 26.77 -1.09 -15.77
N LEU A 272 25.85 -0.47 -15.02
CA LEU A 272 24.87 -1.19 -14.22
C LEU A 272 23.41 -0.87 -14.58
N PHE A 273 23.16 0.18 -15.38
CA PHE A 273 21.81 0.72 -15.59
C PHE A 273 21.34 0.79 -17.04
N VAL A 274 22.05 0.15 -17.98
CA VAL A 274 21.64 0.14 -19.42
C VAL A 274 20.19 -0.29 -19.58
N GLY A 275 19.77 -1.36 -18.90
CA GLY A 275 18.38 -1.83 -18.93
C GLY A 275 17.37 -0.87 -18.30
N LEU A 276 17.81 -0.03 -17.33
CA LEU A 276 16.97 1.00 -16.71
C LEU A 276 16.70 2.14 -17.70
N PHE A 277 17.76 2.64 -18.35
CA PHE A 277 17.66 3.77 -19.29
C PHE A 277 16.82 3.43 -20.50
N SER A 278 17.04 2.27 -21.13
CA SER A 278 16.22 1.81 -22.27
C SER A 278 14.72 1.76 -21.93
N ARG A 279 14.38 1.32 -20.72
CA ARG A 279 12.97 1.30 -20.26
C ARG A 279 12.37 2.69 -20.06
N TYR A 280 13.17 3.68 -19.63
CA TYR A 280 12.68 5.06 -19.50
C TYR A 280 12.57 5.76 -20.84
N GLU A 281 13.50 5.51 -21.77
CA GLU A 281 13.40 5.97 -23.16
C GLU A 281 12.15 5.40 -23.84
N GLU A 282 11.90 4.09 -23.72
CA GLU A 282 10.65 3.48 -24.20
C GLU A 282 9.40 4.14 -23.60
N MET A 283 9.43 4.51 -22.31
CA MET A 283 8.33 5.20 -21.68
C MET A 283 8.10 6.58 -22.28
N LEU A 284 9.16 7.36 -22.51
CA LEU A 284 9.05 8.71 -23.08
C LEU A 284 8.56 8.65 -24.54
N VAL A 285 9.10 7.72 -25.35
CA VAL A 285 8.65 7.50 -26.72
C VAL A 285 7.19 7.04 -26.77
N SER A 286 6.76 6.22 -25.80
CA SER A 286 5.38 5.73 -25.76
C SER A 286 4.34 6.78 -25.31
N LEU A 287 4.77 7.94 -24.79
CA LEU A 287 3.85 9.07 -24.55
C LEU A 287 3.39 9.73 -25.86
N THR A 288 4.25 9.77 -26.89
CA THR A 288 3.94 10.37 -28.19
C THR A 288 3.36 9.35 -29.18
N ASN A 289 3.77 8.09 -29.06
CA ASN A 289 3.28 6.99 -29.90
C ASN A 289 2.99 5.76 -29.01
N PRO A 290 1.73 5.63 -28.51
CA PRO A 290 1.38 4.58 -27.54
C PRO A 290 1.64 3.18 -28.11
N LYS A 291 2.67 2.53 -27.60
CA LYS A 291 3.03 1.14 -27.90
C LYS A 291 3.18 0.34 -26.58
N GLY A 292 3.15 -0.97 -26.68
CA GLY A 292 3.41 -1.85 -25.55
C GLY A 292 2.45 -1.63 -24.35
N THR A 293 2.98 -1.40 -23.16
CA THR A 293 2.20 -1.34 -21.94
C THR A 293 1.27 -0.12 -21.80
N ILE A 294 1.55 0.99 -22.50
CA ILE A 294 0.69 2.18 -22.48
C ILE A 294 -0.53 1.95 -23.38
N ALA A 295 -0.31 1.46 -24.60
CA ALA A 295 -1.41 1.10 -25.51
C ALA A 295 -2.35 0.09 -24.84
N LEU A 296 -1.79 -0.93 -24.18
CA LEU A 296 -2.56 -1.90 -23.41
C LEU A 296 -3.43 -1.25 -22.34
N ARG A 297 -2.89 -0.30 -21.56
CA ARG A 297 -3.68 0.40 -20.54
C ARG A 297 -4.83 1.19 -21.13
N LEU A 298 -4.64 1.86 -22.26
CA LEU A 298 -5.71 2.60 -22.92
C LEU A 298 -6.85 1.67 -23.35
N ILE A 299 -6.51 0.50 -23.93
CA ILE A 299 -7.50 -0.52 -24.28
C ILE A 299 -8.23 -1.04 -23.03
N LEU A 300 -7.50 -1.31 -21.94
CA LEU A 300 -8.11 -1.76 -20.69
C LEU A 300 -9.02 -0.69 -20.06
N TRP A 301 -8.69 0.58 -20.20
CA TRP A 301 -9.52 1.69 -19.72
C TRP A 301 -10.78 1.85 -20.55
N GLU A 302 -10.66 1.79 -21.90
CA GLU A 302 -11.80 1.76 -22.81
C GLU A 302 -12.72 0.58 -22.47
N THR A 303 -12.14 -0.62 -22.31
CA THR A 303 -12.88 -1.81 -21.89
C THR A 303 -13.62 -1.60 -20.57
N ALA A 304 -12.97 -0.99 -19.57
CA ALA A 304 -13.58 -0.74 -18.28
C ALA A 304 -14.76 0.23 -18.38
N ILE A 305 -14.63 1.28 -19.19
CA ILE A 305 -15.71 2.26 -19.43
C ILE A 305 -16.88 1.58 -20.14
N ARG A 306 -16.62 0.81 -21.20
CA ARG A 306 -17.66 0.07 -21.91
C ARG A 306 -18.39 -0.91 -21.00
N THR A 307 -17.64 -1.67 -20.21
CA THR A 307 -18.19 -2.61 -19.21
C THR A 307 -19.11 -1.90 -18.23
N PHE A 308 -18.73 -0.70 -17.77
CA PHE A 308 -19.58 0.12 -16.90
C PHE A 308 -20.85 0.60 -17.63
N LEU A 309 -20.76 1.07 -18.87
CA LEU A 309 -21.92 1.56 -19.62
C LEU A 309 -22.97 0.46 -19.84
N ASP A 310 -22.54 -0.78 -20.03
CA ASP A 310 -23.41 -1.93 -20.17
C ASP A 310 -23.99 -2.40 -18.81
N ASN A 311 -23.29 -2.15 -17.69
CA ASN A 311 -23.68 -2.60 -16.35
C ASN A 311 -23.51 -1.48 -15.29
N PRO A 312 -24.26 -0.36 -15.37
CA PRO A 312 -23.91 0.85 -14.63
C PRO A 312 -24.16 0.78 -13.12
N ILE A 313 -25.08 -0.07 -12.65
CA ILE A 313 -25.48 -0.12 -11.22
C ILE A 313 -24.59 -1.10 -10.45
N THR A 314 -24.51 -2.34 -10.88
CA THR A 314 -23.85 -3.45 -10.17
C THR A 314 -22.46 -3.78 -10.71
N GLY A 315 -22.11 -3.28 -11.91
CA GLY A 315 -20.97 -3.76 -12.66
C GLY A 315 -21.15 -5.21 -13.12
N ILE A 316 -20.10 -5.80 -13.68
CA ILE A 316 -20.08 -7.21 -14.13
C ILE A 316 -19.78 -8.20 -12.99
N GLY A 317 -19.66 -7.73 -11.77
CA GLY A 317 -19.26 -8.52 -10.62
C GLY A 317 -17.81 -8.33 -10.23
N ILE A 318 -17.58 -8.18 -8.91
CA ILE A 318 -16.22 -8.08 -8.37
C ILE A 318 -15.37 -9.29 -8.81
N GLY A 319 -14.12 -9.06 -9.25
CA GLY A 319 -13.21 -10.11 -9.74
C GLY A 319 -13.48 -10.61 -11.16
N ASN A 320 -14.53 -10.11 -11.84
CA ASN A 320 -14.92 -10.57 -13.18
C ASN A 320 -14.29 -9.77 -14.33
N PHE A 321 -13.60 -8.68 -14.06
CA PHE A 321 -12.89 -7.92 -15.10
C PHE A 321 -11.89 -8.78 -15.88
N ARG A 322 -11.37 -9.84 -15.28
CA ARG A 322 -10.52 -10.83 -15.94
C ARG A 322 -11.22 -11.61 -17.08
N LEU A 323 -12.55 -11.58 -17.14
CA LEU A 323 -13.36 -12.28 -18.13
C LEU A 323 -13.83 -11.36 -19.26
N VAL A 324 -13.43 -10.08 -19.27
CA VAL A 324 -13.90 -9.09 -20.27
C VAL A 324 -13.63 -9.51 -21.71
N HIS A 325 -12.57 -10.29 -21.95
CA HIS A 325 -12.26 -10.84 -23.27
C HIS A 325 -13.27 -11.89 -23.75
N HIS A 326 -13.97 -12.57 -22.84
CA HIS A 326 -15.09 -13.46 -23.18
C HIS A 326 -16.39 -12.68 -23.36
N ILE A 327 -16.56 -11.59 -22.60
CA ILE A 327 -17.77 -10.75 -22.62
C ILE A 327 -17.75 -9.83 -23.84
N TYR A 328 -16.56 -9.35 -24.23
CA TYR A 328 -16.35 -8.42 -25.35
C TYR A 328 -15.31 -8.96 -26.33
N PRO A 329 -15.64 -9.97 -27.13
CA PRO A 329 -14.71 -10.59 -28.07
C PRO A 329 -14.27 -9.67 -29.23
N ASP A 330 -15.07 -8.64 -29.52
CA ASP A 330 -14.79 -7.60 -30.53
C ASP A 330 -13.70 -6.61 -30.11
N LEU A 331 -13.41 -6.51 -28.81
CA LEU A 331 -12.30 -5.71 -28.35
C LEU A 331 -10.99 -6.35 -28.83
N LYS A 332 -10.13 -5.55 -29.49
CA LYS A 332 -8.82 -5.96 -30.03
C LYS A 332 -7.82 -6.38 -28.92
N LEU A 333 -8.30 -7.11 -27.91
CA LEU A 333 -7.49 -7.69 -26.85
C LEU A 333 -6.78 -8.97 -27.31
N MET A 334 -7.28 -9.59 -28.39
CA MET A 334 -6.85 -10.91 -28.86
C MET A 334 -5.41 -11.01 -29.41
N PRO A 335 -4.79 -10.00 -30.04
CA PRO A 335 -3.40 -10.12 -30.46
C PRO A 335 -2.39 -9.93 -29.32
N LEU A 336 -2.87 -9.49 -28.18
CA LEU A 336 -2.03 -9.15 -27.05
C LEU A 336 -1.98 -10.36 -26.10
N HIS A 337 -1.09 -11.30 -26.34
CA HIS A 337 -0.66 -12.39 -25.46
C HIS A 337 -1.60 -12.90 -24.37
N TRP A 338 -1.72 -14.21 -24.21
CA TRP A 338 -2.50 -14.95 -23.21
C TRP A 338 -2.35 -14.47 -21.74
N TRP A 339 -1.24 -13.80 -21.37
CA TRP A 339 -0.98 -13.24 -20.03
C TRP A 339 -1.83 -12.00 -19.68
N ILE A 340 -2.53 -11.41 -20.66
CA ILE A 340 -3.49 -10.33 -20.47
C ILE A 340 -4.77 -10.86 -19.81
N PHE A 341 -5.08 -12.13 -20.03
CA PHE A 341 -6.18 -12.79 -19.39
C PHE A 341 -5.96 -12.83 -17.88
N GLY A 342 -6.74 -12.06 -17.11
CA GLY A 342 -6.60 -11.89 -15.67
C GLY A 342 -5.92 -10.59 -15.25
N MET A 343 -5.65 -9.65 -16.16
CA MET A 343 -5.21 -8.30 -15.79
C MET A 343 -6.36 -7.49 -15.18
N SER A 344 -5.98 -6.55 -14.32
CA SER A 344 -6.84 -5.45 -13.89
C SER A 344 -6.76 -4.30 -14.89
N ALA A 345 -7.69 -3.34 -14.83
CA ALA A 345 -7.65 -2.12 -15.63
C ALA A 345 -6.37 -1.26 -15.41
N HIS A 346 -5.50 -1.60 -14.46
CA HIS A 346 -4.37 -0.77 -14.03
C HIS A 346 -4.75 0.68 -13.69
N ASN A 347 -5.98 0.88 -13.29
CA ASN A 347 -6.58 2.07 -12.73
C ASN A 347 -7.65 1.57 -11.76
N VAL A 348 -7.42 1.79 -10.46
CA VAL A 348 -8.29 1.24 -9.41
C VAL A 348 -9.71 1.79 -9.54
N LEU A 349 -9.86 3.07 -9.89
CA LEU A 349 -11.18 3.71 -10.04
C LEU A 349 -11.98 3.10 -11.18
N LEU A 350 -11.37 3.00 -12.37
CA LEU A 350 -12.03 2.39 -13.54
C LEU A 350 -12.30 0.90 -13.32
N HIS A 351 -11.41 0.22 -12.63
CA HIS A 351 -11.59 -1.20 -12.32
C HIS A 351 -12.82 -1.44 -11.43
N TYR A 352 -12.94 -0.65 -10.34
CA TYR A 352 -14.10 -0.74 -9.47
C TYR A 352 -15.38 -0.25 -10.14
N LEU A 353 -15.28 0.76 -11.01
CA LEU A 353 -16.41 1.22 -11.80
C LEU A 353 -16.96 0.09 -12.70
N ALA A 354 -16.09 -0.65 -13.37
CA ALA A 354 -16.47 -1.78 -14.22
C ALA A 354 -17.01 -2.98 -13.40
N GLU A 355 -16.39 -3.30 -12.27
CA GLU A 355 -16.74 -4.50 -11.50
C GLU A 355 -17.90 -4.28 -10.52
N THR A 356 -18.01 -3.09 -9.91
CA THR A 356 -19.00 -2.82 -8.83
C THR A 356 -19.98 -1.70 -9.17
N GLY A 357 -19.93 -1.22 -10.41
CA GLY A 357 -20.79 -0.15 -10.89
C GLY A 357 -20.57 1.18 -10.17
N ILE A 358 -21.56 2.07 -10.31
CA ILE A 358 -21.47 3.44 -9.77
C ILE A 358 -21.43 3.46 -8.24
N VAL A 359 -22.08 2.51 -7.56
CA VAL A 359 -22.15 2.50 -6.09
C VAL A 359 -20.80 2.25 -5.47
N GLY A 360 -20.08 1.19 -5.91
CA GLY A 360 -18.73 0.89 -5.42
C GLY A 360 -17.73 1.98 -5.80
N PHE A 361 -17.83 2.52 -7.01
CA PHE A 361 -17.00 3.65 -7.46
C PHE A 361 -17.18 4.86 -6.56
N LEU A 362 -18.41 5.30 -6.29
CA LEU A 362 -18.69 6.46 -5.44
C LEU A 362 -18.26 6.23 -3.99
N ALA A 363 -18.41 5.01 -3.47
CA ALA A 363 -17.90 4.66 -2.14
C ALA A 363 -16.38 4.84 -2.06
N LEU A 364 -15.65 4.37 -3.09
CA LEU A 364 -14.19 4.48 -3.18
C LEU A 364 -13.73 5.93 -3.33
N VAL A 365 -14.38 6.71 -4.19
CA VAL A 365 -14.10 8.15 -4.37
C VAL A 365 -14.37 8.89 -3.07
N THR A 366 -15.50 8.63 -2.41
CA THR A 366 -15.86 9.24 -1.12
C THR A 366 -14.82 8.92 -0.05
N LEU A 367 -14.37 7.66 0.02
CA LEU A 367 -13.31 7.24 0.95
C LEU A 367 -12.03 8.04 0.68
N SER A 368 -11.59 8.12 -0.57
CA SER A 368 -10.37 8.82 -0.99
C SER A 368 -10.43 10.33 -0.68
N LEU A 369 -11.53 10.99 -1.05
CA LEU A 369 -11.74 12.43 -0.80
C LEU A 369 -11.84 12.72 0.71
N LYS A 370 -12.51 11.87 1.47
CA LYS A 370 -12.60 11.99 2.92
C LYS A 370 -11.23 11.82 3.58
N GLY A 371 -10.42 10.87 3.12
CA GLY A 371 -9.04 10.68 3.56
C GLY A 371 -8.17 11.89 3.27
N LEU A 372 -8.24 12.41 2.05
CA LEU A 372 -7.50 13.61 1.63
C LEU A 372 -7.89 14.84 2.46
N ARG A 373 -9.19 15.09 2.62
CA ARG A 373 -9.70 16.22 3.42
C ARG A 373 -9.29 16.10 4.89
N HIS A 374 -9.37 14.88 5.44
CA HIS A 374 -9.01 14.61 6.83
C HIS A 374 -7.51 14.81 7.09
N SER A 375 -6.65 14.26 6.22
CA SER A 375 -5.20 14.40 6.32
C SER A 375 -4.75 15.85 6.13
N TYR A 376 -5.34 16.59 5.16
CA TYR A 376 -5.08 18.01 4.94
C TYR A 376 -5.44 18.87 6.16
N ARG A 377 -6.64 18.69 6.72
CA ARG A 377 -7.05 19.41 7.94
C ARG A 377 -6.12 19.10 9.11
N GLY A 378 -5.78 17.83 9.30
CA GLY A 378 -4.85 17.41 10.33
C GLY A 378 -3.46 18.01 10.21
N PHE A 379 -2.96 18.13 8.99
CA PHE A 379 -1.68 18.76 8.69
C PHE A 379 -1.74 20.28 8.91
N MET A 380 -2.75 20.96 8.38
CA MET A 380 -2.88 22.43 8.49
C MET A 380 -3.02 22.89 9.94
N GLN A 381 -3.79 22.16 10.77
CA GLN A 381 -3.93 22.46 12.20
C GLN A 381 -2.61 22.34 12.96
N LYS A 382 -1.74 21.43 12.55
CA LYS A 382 -0.44 21.16 13.21
C LYS A 382 0.75 21.87 12.52
N LEU A 383 0.53 22.59 11.44
CA LEU A 383 1.62 23.18 10.67
C LEU A 383 2.53 24.10 11.49
N SER A 384 1.99 24.74 12.51
CA SER A 384 2.72 25.61 13.45
C SER A 384 3.26 24.88 14.68
N GLN A 385 2.96 23.59 14.86
CA GLN A 385 3.40 22.84 16.01
C GLN A 385 4.78 22.18 15.77
N PRO A 386 5.64 22.05 16.79
CA PRO A 386 6.95 21.41 16.65
C PRO A 386 6.85 19.95 16.20
N ASP A 387 5.84 19.20 16.65
CA ASP A 387 5.65 17.78 16.34
C ASP A 387 4.54 17.56 15.30
N ASN A 388 4.78 18.04 14.10
CA ASN A 388 3.85 17.82 12.97
C ASN A 388 4.31 16.74 11.97
N GLN A 389 5.40 16.03 12.28
CA GLN A 389 6.00 15.02 11.38
C GLN A 389 4.99 13.98 10.88
N ALA A 390 4.26 13.33 11.80
CA ALA A 390 3.29 12.31 11.43
C ALA A 390 2.12 12.87 10.60
N ALA A 391 1.65 14.09 10.91
CA ALA A 391 0.59 14.74 10.16
C ALA A 391 1.04 15.11 8.74
N ALA A 392 2.27 15.62 8.58
CA ALA A 392 2.86 15.92 7.28
C ALA A 392 3.05 14.64 6.44
N ALA A 393 3.61 13.59 7.07
CA ALA A 393 3.83 12.30 6.44
C ALA A 393 2.52 11.68 5.93
N LEU A 394 1.48 11.65 6.75
CA LEU A 394 0.17 11.10 6.38
C LEU A 394 -0.51 11.94 5.28
N PHE A 395 -0.39 13.27 5.33
CA PHE A 395 -0.99 14.11 4.29
C PHE A 395 -0.31 13.89 2.94
N ILE A 396 1.03 13.93 2.88
CA ILE A 396 1.75 13.76 1.62
C ILE A 396 1.57 12.34 1.07
N ALA A 397 1.62 11.33 1.94
CA ALA A 397 1.34 9.96 1.53
C ALA A 397 -0.09 9.78 1.00
N MET A 398 -1.08 10.48 1.57
CA MET A 398 -2.46 10.43 1.09
C MET A 398 -2.63 11.09 -0.28
N VAL A 399 -1.96 12.22 -0.54
CA VAL A 399 -1.98 12.84 -1.87
C VAL A 399 -1.34 11.91 -2.90
N VAL A 400 -0.16 11.36 -2.59
CA VAL A 400 0.52 10.39 -3.46
C VAL A 400 -0.35 9.17 -3.72
N PHE A 401 -0.97 8.63 -2.68
CA PHE A 401 -1.88 7.49 -2.79
C PHE A 401 -3.05 7.80 -3.73
N CYS A 402 -3.74 8.94 -3.57
CA CYS A 402 -4.87 9.35 -4.42
C CYS A 402 -4.49 9.48 -5.91
N VAL A 403 -3.27 9.88 -6.22
CA VAL A 403 -2.83 9.96 -7.62
C VAL A 403 -2.37 8.59 -8.13
N THR A 404 -1.65 7.83 -7.31
CA THR A 404 -1.11 6.53 -7.75
C THR A 404 -2.18 5.48 -7.99
N ILE A 405 -3.35 5.55 -7.32
CA ILE A 405 -4.47 4.64 -7.58
C ILE A 405 -5.00 4.71 -9.02
N LEU A 406 -4.75 5.82 -9.73
CA LEU A 406 -5.09 5.98 -11.15
C LEU A 406 -4.21 5.10 -12.08
N PHE A 407 -3.09 4.57 -11.57
CA PHE A 407 -2.11 3.82 -12.34
C PHE A 407 -1.75 2.45 -11.70
N MET A 408 -2.39 2.12 -10.58
CA MET A 408 -2.16 0.86 -9.86
C MET A 408 -3.12 -0.25 -10.30
N ARG A 409 -2.71 -1.49 -10.03
CA ARG A 409 -3.61 -2.65 -10.11
C ARG A 409 -4.71 -2.56 -9.07
N ALA A 410 -5.84 -3.21 -9.35
CA ALA A 410 -6.93 -3.33 -8.37
C ALA A 410 -6.44 -3.95 -7.05
N TRP A 411 -6.98 -3.47 -5.94
CA TRP A 411 -6.55 -3.88 -4.60
C TRP A 411 -6.87 -5.35 -4.28
N THR A 412 -7.84 -5.92 -4.97
CA THR A 412 -8.21 -7.34 -4.81
C THR A 412 -7.13 -8.31 -5.29
N TRP A 413 -6.16 -7.82 -6.09
CA TRP A 413 -5.12 -8.65 -6.71
C TRP A 413 -3.74 -8.50 -6.07
N GLY A 414 -3.57 -7.57 -5.12
CA GLY A 414 -2.26 -7.29 -4.57
C GLY A 414 -2.28 -6.60 -3.22
N GLN A 415 -1.09 -6.25 -2.74
CA GLN A 415 -0.86 -5.65 -1.43
C GLN A 415 -1.31 -4.18 -1.35
N GLY A 416 -1.78 -3.59 -2.46
CA GLY A 416 -2.26 -2.20 -2.51
C GLY A 416 -3.42 -1.90 -1.57
N GLY A 417 -4.34 -2.86 -1.39
CA GLY A 417 -5.43 -2.75 -0.43
C GLY A 417 -4.96 -2.65 1.02
N TYR A 418 -3.86 -3.33 1.37
CA TYR A 418 -3.30 -3.26 2.72
C TYR A 418 -2.60 -1.92 3.00
N VAL A 419 -1.98 -1.30 1.97
CA VAL A 419 -1.47 0.08 2.09
C VAL A 419 -2.61 1.05 2.34
N MET A 420 -3.73 0.89 1.65
CA MET A 420 -4.95 1.66 1.92
C MET A 420 -5.41 1.47 3.37
N ALA A 421 -5.53 0.23 3.83
CA ALA A 421 -5.94 -0.09 5.19
C ALA A 421 -5.00 0.56 6.23
N LEU A 422 -3.69 0.46 6.01
CA LEU A 422 -2.68 1.09 6.87
C LEU A 422 -2.84 2.62 6.89
N LEU A 423 -2.91 3.25 5.72
CA LEU A 423 -2.98 4.71 5.61
C LEU A 423 -4.26 5.26 6.25
N PHE A 424 -5.43 4.69 5.93
CA PHE A 424 -6.71 5.12 6.51
C PHE A 424 -6.82 4.81 8.00
N GLY A 425 -6.29 3.68 8.47
CA GLY A 425 -6.24 3.32 9.89
C GLY A 425 -5.39 4.31 10.70
N LEU A 426 -4.22 4.69 10.20
CA LEU A 426 -3.36 5.68 10.82
C LEU A 426 -3.98 7.08 10.81
N LEU A 427 -4.65 7.46 9.71
CA LEU A 427 -5.39 8.73 9.62
C LEU A 427 -6.51 8.79 10.65
N ALA A 428 -7.30 7.73 10.77
CA ALA A 428 -8.38 7.63 11.75
C ALA A 428 -7.83 7.75 13.19
N ALA A 429 -6.79 6.99 13.52
CA ALA A 429 -6.17 6.98 14.84
C ALA A 429 -5.55 8.34 15.21
N SER A 430 -5.04 9.09 14.22
CA SER A 430 -4.38 10.38 14.47
C SER A 430 -5.30 11.46 15.00
N ARG A 431 -6.61 11.35 14.86
CA ARG A 431 -7.61 12.34 15.30
C ARG A 431 -8.02 12.16 16.76
N GLU A 432 -8.35 10.95 17.19
CA GLU A 432 -8.88 10.72 18.54
C GLU A 432 -7.85 10.91 19.65
N THR A 433 -6.58 10.66 19.39
CA THR A 433 -5.49 10.99 20.32
C THR A 433 -5.46 12.48 20.67
N ARG A 434 -6.15 13.34 19.90
CA ARG A 434 -6.24 14.78 20.13
C ARG A 434 -7.42 15.18 21.00
N GLU A 435 -8.58 14.58 20.79
CA GLU A 435 -9.79 14.90 21.56
C GLU A 435 -9.60 14.53 23.03
N ILE A 436 -8.90 13.42 23.31
CA ILE A 436 -8.55 12.99 24.66
C ILE A 436 -7.54 13.95 25.32
N LYS A 437 -6.56 14.50 24.56
CA LYS A 437 -5.58 15.47 25.08
C LYS A 437 -6.13 16.89 25.25
N GLN A 438 -7.26 17.21 24.65
CA GLN A 438 -7.93 18.52 24.84
C GLN A 438 -8.93 18.50 25.99
N LEU A 439 -9.30 17.29 26.46
CA LEU A 439 -10.20 17.08 27.62
C LEU A 439 -9.44 16.78 28.91
N GLN A 440 -8.12 16.63 28.88
CA GLN A 440 -7.18 16.59 30.00
C GLN A 440 -6.43 17.92 30.15
#